data_18c378eb1c66ab702339405a35f5a3fb
#
_entry.id   18c378eb1c66ab702339405a35f5a3fb
#
_cell.length_a   1.000
_cell.length_b   1.000
_cell.length_c   1.000
_cell.angle_alpha   90.00
_cell.angle_beta   90.00
_cell.angle_gamma   90.00
#
_symmetry.space_group_name_H-M   'P 1'
#
loop_
_entity.id
_entity.type
_entity.pdbx_description
1 polymer ?
#
loop_
_entity_poly.entity_id
_entity_poly.type
_entity_poly.pdbx_seq_one_letter_code
_entity_poly.pdbx_strand_id
1 'polypeptide(L)'
;MEVERYDVLLVDFTGAKGSEQDKIRPAVTVSNSDSCKYSPVIIVMPFTSKQKKVKLPTHHIINNDDGSGLDRESLLIGEQPTPIDRCGILKKLGQISSEKSQKEIDKACYDAFFYNNNTSRRSHNGRI
;
A
#
# COMPACT_ATOMS: atom_id res chain seq x y z
N MET A 1 15.01 -0.79 12.89
CA MET A 1 14.88 0.19 11.81
C MET A 1 13.70 1.09 12.07
N GLU A 2 13.91 2.37 12.01
CA GLU A 2 12.84 3.33 12.20
C GLU A 2 12.01 3.42 10.92
N VAL A 3 10.72 3.37 11.08
CA VAL A 3 9.79 3.40 9.97
C VAL A 3 8.81 4.54 10.20
N GLU A 4 8.46 5.23 9.12
CA GLU A 4 7.47 6.31 9.17
C GLU A 4 6.43 6.07 8.09
N ARG A 5 5.26 6.65 8.28
CA ARG A 5 4.21 6.57 7.27
C ARG A 5 4.75 7.14 5.96
N TYR A 6 4.39 6.54 4.86
CA TYR A 6 4.82 6.83 3.50
C TYR A 6 6.23 6.38 3.17
N ASP A 7 6.94 5.74 4.10
CA ASP A 7 8.21 5.11 3.76
C ASP A 7 7.96 3.99 2.75
N VAL A 8 8.79 3.93 1.73
CA VAL A 8 8.77 2.85 0.76
C VAL A 8 9.83 1.85 1.19
N LEU A 9 9.40 0.63 1.44
CA LEU A 9 10.24 -0.41 2.00
C LEU A 9 10.34 -1.57 1.03
N LEU A 10 11.49 -2.23 1.02
CA LEU A 10 11.60 -3.51 0.34
C LEU A 10 11.25 -4.57 1.37
N VAL A 11 10.23 -5.35 1.08
CA VAL A 11 9.62 -6.26 2.04
C VAL A 11 9.64 -7.68 1.53
N ASP A 12 9.95 -8.59 2.44
CA ASP A 12 9.82 -10.01 2.16
C ASP A 12 8.44 -10.45 2.64
N PHE A 13 7.59 -10.78 1.69
CA PHE A 13 6.22 -11.20 1.98
C PHE A 13 6.07 -12.72 2.14
N THR A 14 7.18 -13.42 2.30
CA THR A 14 7.13 -14.87 2.49
C THR A 14 6.22 -15.18 3.66
N GLY A 15 5.25 -16.01 3.44
CA GLY A 15 4.31 -16.40 4.50
C GLY A 15 3.08 -15.52 4.60
N ALA A 16 3.02 -14.39 3.87
CA ALA A 16 1.82 -13.58 3.87
C ALA A 16 0.73 -14.30 3.09
N LYS A 17 -0.40 -14.50 3.74
CA LYS A 17 -1.48 -15.25 3.12
C LYS A 17 -2.26 -14.36 2.16
N GLY A 18 -2.80 -14.98 1.13
CA GLY A 18 -3.62 -14.29 0.17
C GLY A 18 -2.83 -13.53 -0.88
N SER A 19 -1.50 -13.55 -0.79
CA SER A 19 -0.68 -12.89 -1.77
C SER A 19 -0.19 -13.90 -2.78
N GLU A 20 -0.43 -13.63 -4.04
CA GLU A 20 0.11 -14.45 -5.09
C GLU A 20 1.31 -13.77 -5.70
N GLN A 21 1.80 -12.77 -5.02
CA GLN A 21 2.86 -11.94 -5.54
C GLN A 21 4.22 -12.58 -5.26
N ASP A 22 5.22 -12.07 -5.91
CA ASP A 22 6.59 -12.45 -5.62
C ASP A 22 6.88 -12.13 -4.17
N LYS A 23 7.75 -12.89 -3.57
CA LYS A 23 7.99 -12.79 -2.14
C LYS A 23 8.62 -11.49 -1.71
N ILE A 24 9.51 -10.95 -2.53
CA ILE A 24 10.20 -9.70 -2.20
C ILE A 24 9.75 -8.62 -3.16
N ARG A 25 9.24 -7.54 -2.64
CA ARG A 25 8.77 -6.43 -3.47
C ARG A 25 8.67 -5.15 -2.68
N PRO A 26 8.62 -4.02 -3.37
CA PRO A 26 8.42 -2.73 -2.69
C PRO A 26 7.01 -2.62 -2.17
N ALA A 27 6.87 -1.90 -1.07
CA ALA A 27 5.57 -1.59 -0.50
C ALA A 27 5.66 -0.26 0.23
N VAL A 28 4.53 0.45 0.31
CA VAL A 28 4.50 1.72 1.04
C VAL A 28 3.90 1.48 2.42
N THR A 29 4.47 2.14 3.41
CA THR A 29 3.98 2.07 4.79
C THR A 29 2.74 2.91 4.95
N VAL A 30 1.66 2.30 5.42
CA VAL A 30 0.40 3.00 5.63
C VAL A 30 -0.04 3.01 7.09
N SER A 31 0.69 2.36 7.98
CA SER A 31 0.42 2.45 9.42
C SER A 31 0.53 3.89 9.88
N ASN A 32 -0.25 4.25 10.88
CA ASN A 32 -0.18 5.59 11.45
C ASN A 32 1.14 5.78 12.22
N SER A 33 1.41 7.01 12.61
CA SER A 33 2.70 7.35 13.23
C SER A 33 2.98 6.56 14.50
N ASP A 34 1.97 6.37 15.33
CA ASP A 34 2.16 5.62 16.57
C ASP A 34 2.46 4.16 16.31
N SER A 35 1.77 3.56 15.36
CA SER A 35 2.02 2.17 15.01
C SER A 35 3.40 2.02 14.39
N CYS A 36 3.81 2.97 13.54
CA CYS A 36 5.15 2.93 12.96
C CYS A 36 6.22 2.96 14.04
N LYS A 37 5.95 3.68 15.11
CA LYS A 37 6.96 3.86 16.15
C LYS A 37 6.97 2.74 17.18
N TYR A 38 5.80 2.24 17.53
CA TYR A 38 5.70 1.35 18.69
C TYR A 38 5.20 -0.07 18.39
N SER A 39 4.51 -0.27 17.29
CA SER A 39 3.95 -1.60 17.02
C SER A 39 5.00 -2.55 16.45
N PRO A 40 4.99 -3.80 16.86
CA PRO A 40 5.86 -4.80 16.21
C PRO A 40 5.39 -5.16 14.81
N VAL A 41 4.18 -4.74 14.45
CA VAL A 41 3.60 -5.05 13.14
C VAL A 41 3.34 -3.76 12.41
N ILE A 42 3.72 -3.72 11.14
CA ILE A 42 3.51 -2.55 10.27
C ILE A 42 2.57 -2.97 9.16
N ILE A 43 1.64 -2.11 8.80
CA ILE A 43 0.76 -2.37 7.65
C ILE A 43 1.32 -1.66 6.45
N VAL A 44 1.47 -2.40 5.36
CA VAL A 44 2.01 -1.88 4.11
C VAL A 44 1.07 -2.22 2.97
N MET A 45 1.19 -1.49 1.85
CA MET A 45 0.51 -1.81 0.60
C MET A 45 1.55 -2.07 -0.47
N PRO A 46 1.48 -3.21 -1.16
CA PRO A 46 2.51 -3.57 -2.13
C PRO A 46 2.37 -2.82 -3.44
N PHE A 47 3.48 -2.65 -4.12
CA PHE A 47 3.52 -2.16 -5.49
C PHE A 47 3.81 -3.31 -6.45
N THR A 48 3.39 -3.14 -7.69
CA THR A 48 3.80 -4.06 -8.75
C THR A 48 4.14 -3.27 -10.00
N SER A 49 5.13 -3.73 -10.74
CA SER A 49 5.45 -3.18 -12.04
C SER A 49 4.93 -4.06 -13.17
N LYS A 50 4.37 -5.21 -12.83
CA LYS A 50 3.92 -6.17 -13.84
C LYS A 50 2.65 -5.73 -14.54
N GLN A 51 1.79 -5.05 -13.82
CA GLN A 51 0.53 -4.63 -14.39
C GLN A 51 0.47 -3.13 -14.31
N LYS A 52 0.23 -2.50 -15.42
CA LYS A 52 0.22 -1.06 -15.51
C LYS A 52 -1.16 -0.45 -15.66
N LYS A 53 -2.18 -1.27 -15.68
CA LYS A 53 -3.53 -0.82 -15.83
C LYS A 53 -4.22 -0.74 -14.50
N VAL A 54 -4.85 0.37 -14.22
CA VAL A 54 -5.70 0.51 -13.06
C VAL A 54 -6.98 -0.27 -13.31
N LYS A 55 -7.30 -1.22 -12.46
CA LYS A 55 -8.50 -2.05 -12.60
C LYS A 55 -9.50 -1.89 -11.47
N LEU A 56 -9.06 -1.37 -10.35
CA LEU A 56 -9.94 -1.18 -9.19
C LEU A 56 -9.79 0.23 -8.68
N PRO A 57 -10.78 0.76 -7.96
CA PRO A 57 -10.67 2.10 -7.38
C PRO A 57 -9.49 2.22 -6.40
N THR A 58 -9.04 1.09 -5.85
CA THR A 58 -7.93 1.08 -4.90
C THR A 58 -6.57 1.01 -5.59
N HIS A 59 -6.54 0.89 -6.92
CA HIS A 59 -5.28 0.86 -7.66
C HIS A 59 -4.90 2.28 -8.04
N HIS A 60 -3.66 2.65 -7.76
CA HIS A 60 -3.16 3.98 -8.11
C HIS A 60 -1.75 3.85 -8.68
N ILE A 61 -1.45 4.66 -9.67
CA ILE A 61 -0.11 4.67 -10.28
C ILE A 61 0.73 5.71 -9.57
N ILE A 62 1.87 5.29 -9.05
CA ILE A 62 2.80 6.16 -8.33
C ILE A 62 4.05 6.32 -9.18
N ASN A 63 4.44 7.56 -9.40
CA ASN A 63 5.63 7.86 -10.19
C ASN A 63 6.88 7.52 -9.40
N ASN A 64 7.94 7.25 -10.14
CA ASN A 64 9.20 6.87 -9.52
C ASN A 64 10.08 8.08 -9.16
N ASP A 65 9.61 9.29 -9.42
CA ASP A 65 10.41 10.48 -9.18
C ASP A 65 9.94 11.33 -8.00
N ASP A 66 9.09 10.83 -7.15
CA ASP A 66 8.57 11.59 -6.02
C ASP A 66 9.21 11.20 -4.70
N GLY A 67 10.43 10.72 -4.74
CA GLY A 67 11.18 10.36 -3.54
C GLY A 67 10.99 8.92 -3.12
N SER A 68 10.23 8.16 -3.90
CA SER A 68 9.87 6.80 -3.50
C SER A 68 11.04 5.82 -3.52
N GLY A 69 12.06 6.09 -4.32
CA GLY A 69 13.14 5.13 -4.50
C GLY A 69 12.78 3.96 -5.39
N LEU A 70 11.63 4.00 -6.04
CA LEU A 70 11.23 2.93 -6.96
C LEU A 70 12.00 3.08 -8.28
N ASP A 71 12.30 1.95 -8.91
CA ASP A 71 13.04 1.96 -10.16
C ASP A 71 12.23 2.51 -11.31
N ARG A 72 10.94 2.40 -11.23
CA ARG A 72 10.03 2.77 -12.31
C ARG A 72 8.67 3.09 -11.75
N GLU A 73 7.84 3.70 -12.58
CA GLU A 73 6.45 3.91 -12.25
C GLU A 73 5.83 2.58 -11.87
N SER A 74 5.09 2.54 -10.79
CA SER A 74 4.56 1.30 -10.26
C SER A 74 3.11 1.46 -9.89
N LEU A 75 2.37 0.36 -9.94
CA LEU A 75 0.98 0.35 -9.54
C LEU A 75 0.88 -0.02 -8.07
N LEU A 76 0.22 0.81 -7.30
CA LEU A 76 -0.08 0.53 -5.90
C LEU A 76 -1.28 -0.40 -5.84
N ILE A 77 -1.15 -1.51 -5.15
CA ILE A 77 -2.22 -2.48 -4.98
C ILE A 77 -2.93 -2.16 -3.68
N GLY A 78 -3.79 -1.17 -3.73
CA GLY A 78 -4.41 -0.63 -2.52
C GLY A 78 -5.45 -1.53 -1.86
N GLU A 79 -5.93 -2.55 -2.57
CA GLU A 79 -6.87 -3.49 -1.95
C GLU A 79 -6.15 -4.57 -1.13
N GLN A 80 -4.82 -4.53 -1.06
CA GLN A 80 -4.06 -5.54 -0.34
C GLN A 80 -3.23 -4.96 0.80
N PRO A 81 -3.86 -4.25 1.77
CA PRO A 81 -3.09 -3.85 2.94
C PRO A 81 -2.66 -5.10 3.69
N THR A 82 -1.40 -5.21 3.97
CA THR A 82 -0.81 -6.41 4.50
C THR A 82 -0.02 -6.12 5.76
N PRO A 83 -0.34 -6.78 6.88
CA PRO A 83 0.48 -6.62 8.08
C PRO A 83 1.76 -7.43 7.93
N ILE A 84 2.88 -6.83 8.29
CA ILE A 84 4.15 -7.52 8.26
C ILE A 84 4.88 -7.31 9.58
N ASP A 85 5.71 -8.29 9.93
CA ASP A 85 6.61 -8.12 11.05
C ASP A 85 7.72 -7.21 10.61
N ARG A 86 8.28 -6.45 11.53
CA ARG A 86 9.41 -5.59 11.20
C ARG A 86 10.60 -6.38 10.68
N CYS A 87 10.76 -7.62 11.11
CA CYS A 87 11.86 -8.44 10.61
C CYS A 87 11.72 -8.79 9.12
N GLY A 88 10.54 -8.57 8.54
CA GLY A 88 10.35 -8.77 7.11
C GLY A 88 10.78 -7.57 6.27
N ILE A 89 11.18 -6.46 6.90
CA ILE A 89 11.63 -5.28 6.19
C ILE A 89 13.10 -5.46 5.87
N LEU A 90 13.42 -5.50 4.58
CA LEU A 90 14.80 -5.72 4.15
C LEU A 90 15.58 -4.41 4.09
N LYS A 91 14.97 -3.36 3.60
CA LYS A 91 15.59 -2.04 3.61
C LYS A 91 14.57 -0.96 3.25
N LYS A 92 14.91 0.28 3.56
CA LYS A 92 14.11 1.42 3.15
C LYS A 92 14.60 1.88 1.78
N LEU A 93 13.68 2.03 0.84
CA LEU A 93 14.02 2.48 -0.51
C LEU A 93 13.89 3.99 -0.63
N GLY A 94 12.96 4.60 0.08
CA GLY A 94 12.73 6.02 0.02
C GLY A 94 11.51 6.39 0.82
N GLN A 95 11.00 7.59 0.59
CA GLN A 95 9.77 8.03 1.24
C GLN A 95 8.97 8.85 0.24
N ILE A 96 7.70 8.59 0.14
CA ILE A 96 6.83 9.36 -0.74
C ILE A 96 6.69 10.75 -0.13
N SER A 97 7.20 11.76 -0.80
CA SER A 97 7.19 13.12 -0.28
C SER A 97 6.20 14.03 -1.00
N SER A 98 5.74 13.64 -2.16
CA SER A 98 4.78 14.43 -2.92
C SER A 98 3.43 14.42 -2.23
N GLU A 99 2.88 15.59 -2.00
CA GLU A 99 1.57 15.70 -1.37
C GLU A 99 0.51 15.01 -2.22
N LYS A 100 0.63 15.12 -3.53
CA LYS A 100 -0.32 14.48 -4.43
C LYS A 100 -0.31 12.96 -4.24
N SER A 101 0.86 12.36 -4.21
CA SER A 101 0.99 10.92 -4.05
C SER A 101 0.56 10.49 -2.65
N GLN A 102 0.86 11.28 -1.65
CA GLN A 102 0.42 10.97 -0.28
C GLN A 102 -1.11 10.95 -0.21
N LYS A 103 -1.77 11.90 -0.88
CA LYS A 103 -3.23 11.93 -0.91
C LYS A 103 -3.80 10.73 -1.65
N GLU A 104 -3.13 10.29 -2.70
CA GLU A 104 -3.57 9.09 -3.42
C GLU A 104 -3.44 7.85 -2.56
N ILE A 105 -2.36 7.76 -1.80
CA ILE A 105 -2.17 6.64 -0.89
C ILE A 105 -3.23 6.66 0.21
N ASP A 106 -3.52 7.84 0.75
CA ASP A 106 -4.55 7.97 1.79
C ASP A 106 -5.92 7.57 1.24
N LYS A 107 -6.22 7.95 0.01
CA LYS A 107 -7.46 7.57 -0.63
C LYS A 107 -7.52 6.07 -0.84
N ALA A 108 -6.42 5.47 -1.26
CA ALA A 108 -6.36 4.02 -1.41
C ALA A 108 -6.63 3.31 -0.09
N CYS A 109 -6.07 3.83 1.01
CA CYS A 109 -6.33 3.27 2.33
C CYS A 109 -7.80 3.37 2.69
N TYR A 110 -8.39 4.54 2.45
CA TYR A 110 -9.80 4.73 2.74
C TYR A 110 -10.65 3.76 1.91
N ASP A 111 -10.36 3.69 0.62
CA ASP A 111 -11.13 2.87 -0.30
C ASP A 111 -10.98 1.38 -0.01
N ALA A 112 -9.85 0.96 0.51
CA ALA A 112 -9.62 -0.44 0.83
C ALA A 112 -10.62 -0.97 1.85
N PHE A 113 -11.11 -0.08 2.72
CA PHE A 113 -12.01 -0.50 3.79
C PHE A 113 -13.40 0.10 3.68
N PHE A 114 -13.52 1.25 3.03
CA PHE A 114 -14.77 2.00 3.08
C PHE A 114 -15.38 2.31 1.71
N TYR A 115 -14.69 1.96 0.62
CA TYR A 115 -15.23 2.23 -0.70
C TYR A 115 -16.58 1.54 -0.83
N ASN A 116 -17.57 2.33 -1.20
CA ASN A 116 -18.89 1.81 -1.34
C ASN A 116 -19.38 2.12 -2.73
N ASN A 117 -19.49 1.11 -3.54
CA ASN A 117 -20.06 1.25 -4.85
C ASN A 117 -21.54 1.35 -4.74
N ASN A 118 -22.04 2.48 -4.18
CA ASN A 118 -23.33 2.58 -3.86
C ASN A 118 -24.24 2.74 -4.88
N THR A 119 -23.74 3.03 -6.02
CA THR A 119 -24.60 3.00 -7.11
C THR A 119 -25.18 1.66 -7.20
N SER A 120 -24.59 0.74 -6.60
CA SER A 120 -25.15 -0.52 -6.62
C SER A 120 -25.77 -0.80 -5.35
N ARG A 121 -25.62 -0.15 -4.40
CA ARG A 121 -26.09 -0.55 -3.30
C ARG A 121 -27.07 0.05 -2.80
N ARG A 122 -27.53 0.36 -3.18
CA ARG A 122 -28.39 0.86 -2.67
C ARG A 122 -29.43 0.28 -2.97
N SER A 123 -29.44 -0.36 -3.30
CA SER A 123 -30.30 -0.80 -3.38
C SER A 123 -30.44 -1.95 -2.89
N HIS A 124 -30.16 -2.31 -2.68
CA HIS A 124 -30.11 -3.08 -2.01
C HIS A 124 -30.29 -3.21 -1.06
N ASN A 125 -30.44 -2.98 -0.92
CA ASN A 125 -30.30 -3.07 -0.02
C ASN A 125 -30.29 -3.40 0.78
N GLY A 126 -30.14 -3.40 0.99
CA GLY A 126 -29.80 -3.63 1.72
C GLY A 126 -29.44 -4.39 2.17
N ARG A 127 -28.83 -4.77 2.18
CA ARG A 127 -28.29 -5.49 2.56
C ARG A 127 -27.62 -5.43 3.24
N ILE A 128 -27.19 -5.38 3.53
CA ILE A 128 -26.60 -5.40 4.13
C ILE A 128 -26.57 -5.78 4.75
#